data_cb4a6c70c4a5048fdacd0ae50b44cfeb
#
_entry.id   cb4a6c70c4a5048fdacd0ae50b44cfeb
#
_cell.length_a   1.000
_cell.length_b   1.000
_cell.length_c   1.000
_cell.angle_alpha   90.00
_cell.angle_beta   90.00
_cell.angle_gamma   90.00
#
_symmetry.space_group_name_H-M   'P 1'
#
loop_
_entity.id
_entity.type
_entity.pdbx_description
1 polymer ?
#
loop_
_entity_poly.entity_id
_entity_poly.type
_entity_poly.pdbx_seq_one_letter_code
_entity_poly.pdbx_strand_id
1 'polypeptide(L)' 'MPFSPNHLAELNLLLQFPSVSTQEGIKVHAHSAAPETVEAAEALFSKGLISQKDGGYLTPLGCEAVEFTQKLQSMLAGG' A
#
# COMPACT_ATOMS: atom_id res chain seq x y z
N MET A 1 -0.17 -11.67 -15.46
CA MET A 1 -0.94 -10.51 -15.90
C MET A 1 -0.15 -9.25 -15.63
N PRO A 2 -0.19 -8.26 -16.53
CA PRO A 2 0.58 -7.05 -16.31
C PRO A 2 -0.02 -6.21 -15.18
N PHE A 3 0.79 -5.31 -14.62
CA PHE A 3 0.27 -4.36 -13.64
C PHE A 3 -0.67 -3.37 -14.32
N SER A 4 -1.79 -3.11 -13.66
CA SER A 4 -2.76 -2.11 -14.11
C SER A 4 -2.50 -0.78 -13.39
N PRO A 5 -3.14 0.33 -13.82
CA PRO A 5 -3.08 1.58 -13.04
C PRO A 5 -3.54 1.40 -11.59
N ASN A 6 -4.49 0.51 -11.35
CA ASN A 6 -4.97 0.22 -9.99
C ASN A 6 -3.87 -0.44 -9.17
N HIS A 7 -3.15 -1.39 -9.75
CA HIS A 7 -2.00 -2.00 -9.07
C HIS A 7 -0.93 -0.98 -8.75
N LEU A 8 -0.68 -0.03 -9.66
CA LEU A 8 0.29 1.02 -9.42
C LEU A 8 -0.11 1.87 -8.21
N ALA A 9 -1.38 2.24 -8.12
CA ALA A 9 -1.87 3.01 -6.98
C ALA A 9 -1.71 2.24 -5.68
N GLU A 10 -1.96 0.94 -5.68
CA GLU A 10 -1.78 0.09 -4.51
C GLU A 10 -0.31 0.00 -4.10
N LEU A 11 0.60 -0.16 -5.05
CA LEU A 11 2.05 -0.19 -4.78
C LEU A 11 2.51 1.13 -4.18
N ASN A 12 2.06 2.24 -4.74
CA ASN A 12 2.42 3.57 -4.23
C ASN A 12 1.89 3.79 -2.82
N LEU A 13 0.70 3.31 -2.51
CA LEU A 13 0.14 3.43 -1.17
C LEU A 13 0.93 2.59 -0.16
N LEU A 14 1.32 1.39 -0.55
CA LEU A 14 2.15 0.53 0.32
C LEU A 14 3.47 1.22 0.67
N LEU A 15 4.04 1.98 -0.26
CA LEU A 15 5.30 2.70 -0.01
C LEU A 15 5.14 3.88 0.96
N GLN A 16 3.90 4.30 1.24
CA GLN A 16 3.66 5.38 2.19
C GLN A 16 3.70 4.93 3.65
N PHE A 17 3.65 3.63 3.91
CA PHE A 17 3.78 3.15 5.28
C PHE A 17 5.19 3.45 5.79
N PRO A 18 5.31 4.00 7.02
CA PRO A 18 6.59 4.49 7.52
C PRO A 18 7.62 3.38 7.76
N SER A 19 7.16 2.15 7.98
CA SER A 19 8.07 1.02 8.17
C SER A 19 7.35 -0.28 7.87
N VAL A 20 8.13 -1.35 7.69
CA VAL A 20 7.60 -2.70 7.53
C VAL A 20 7.25 -3.22 8.93
N SER A 21 6.10 -2.78 9.44
CA SER A 21 5.70 -3.06 10.82
C SER A 21 4.18 -3.09 10.91
N THR A 22 3.66 -3.94 11.80
CA THR A 22 2.23 -3.96 12.11
C THR A 22 1.86 -2.92 13.17
N GLN A 23 2.81 -2.14 13.66
CA GLN A 23 2.61 -1.20 14.77
C GLN A 23 2.49 0.25 14.32
N GLU A 24 2.92 0.58 13.13
CA GLU A 24 2.81 1.93 12.59
C GLU A 24 1.86 1.92 11.40
N GLY A 25 0.99 2.90 11.33
CA GLY A 25 -0.05 2.92 10.32
C GLY A 25 -0.17 4.26 9.62
N ILE A 26 -1.10 4.32 8.68
CA ILE A 26 -1.46 5.54 7.96
C ILE A 26 -2.97 5.71 7.98
N LYS A 27 -3.41 6.91 7.65
CA LYS A 27 -4.82 7.23 7.49
C LYS A 27 -5.04 7.89 6.14
N VAL A 28 -5.91 7.30 5.34
CA VAL A 28 -6.32 7.89 4.06
C VAL A 28 -7.62 8.64 4.27
N HIS A 29 -7.57 9.96 4.18
CA HIS A 29 -8.75 10.79 4.38
C HIS A 29 -9.50 10.94 3.06
N ALA A 30 -10.69 10.35 2.97
CA ALA A 30 -11.47 10.32 1.73
C ALA A 30 -11.77 11.73 1.19
N HIS A 31 -11.83 12.73 2.07
CA HIS A 31 -12.12 14.11 1.66
C HIS A 31 -10.92 14.81 1.00
N SER A 32 -9.72 14.39 1.30
CA SER A 32 -8.51 15.08 0.85
C SER A 32 -7.59 14.22 -0.01
N ALA A 33 -7.76 12.90 0.02
CA ALA A 33 -6.96 12.01 -0.80
C ALA A 33 -7.53 11.91 -2.21
N ALA A 34 -6.66 11.63 -3.18
CA ALA A 34 -7.09 11.38 -4.55
C ALA A 34 -8.00 10.14 -4.60
N PRO A 35 -9.00 10.11 -5.49
CA PRO A 35 -9.86 8.94 -5.61
C PRO A 35 -9.10 7.63 -5.80
N GLU A 36 -8.00 7.65 -6.56
CA GLU A 36 -7.17 6.47 -6.79
C GLU A 36 -6.57 5.96 -5.48
N THR A 37 -6.21 6.86 -4.58
CA THR A 37 -5.65 6.49 -3.27
C THR A 37 -6.71 5.85 -2.39
N VAL A 38 -7.92 6.40 -2.38
CA VAL A 38 -9.03 5.84 -1.60
C VAL A 38 -9.37 4.44 -2.11
N GLU A 39 -9.46 4.28 -3.42
CA GLU A 39 -9.74 2.97 -4.02
C GLU A 39 -8.62 1.98 -3.75
N ALA A 40 -7.36 2.43 -3.79
CA ALA A 40 -6.21 1.58 -3.47
C ALA A 40 -6.28 1.08 -2.04
N ALA A 41 -6.63 1.93 -1.08
CA ALA A 41 -6.76 1.53 0.31
C ALA A 41 -7.85 0.47 0.47
N GLU A 42 -8.99 0.66 -0.16
CA GLU A 42 -10.08 -0.32 -0.12
C GLU A 42 -9.66 -1.65 -0.73
N ALA A 43 -8.93 -1.61 -1.85
CA ALA A 43 -8.44 -2.82 -2.51
C ALA A 43 -7.44 -3.57 -1.63
N LEU A 44 -6.50 -2.86 -1.03
CA LEU A 44 -5.52 -3.47 -0.13
C LEU A 44 -6.20 -4.10 1.09
N PHE A 45 -7.20 -3.44 1.65
CA PHE A 45 -7.99 -4.00 2.75
C PHE A 45 -8.69 -5.28 2.31
N SER A 46 -9.33 -5.26 1.15
CA SER A 46 -10.04 -6.41 0.60
C SER A 46 -9.11 -7.62 0.38
N LYS A 47 -7.85 -7.36 0.06
CA LYS A 47 -6.84 -8.41 -0.16
C LYS A 47 -6.17 -8.87 1.12
N GLY A 48 -6.51 -8.27 2.27
CA GLY A 48 -5.93 -8.66 3.55
C GLY A 48 -4.55 -8.10 3.82
N LEU A 49 -4.17 -7.01 3.15
CA LEU A 49 -2.83 -6.43 3.30
C LEU A 49 -2.78 -5.32 4.32
N ILE A 50 -3.91 -4.67 4.58
CA ILE A 50 -4.03 -3.63 5.61
C ILE A 50 -5.25 -3.90 6.48
N SER A 51 -5.28 -3.29 7.66
CA SER A 51 -6.28 -3.62 8.68
C SER A 51 -7.59 -2.88 8.56
N GLN A 52 -7.65 -1.78 7.81
CA GLN A 52 -8.85 -0.95 7.67
C GLN A 52 -8.98 -0.43 6.25
N LYS A 53 -10.22 -0.11 5.85
CA LYS A 53 -10.51 0.40 4.52
C LYS A 53 -9.82 1.73 4.22
N ASP A 54 -9.54 2.50 5.27
CA ASP A 54 -8.94 3.83 5.12
C ASP A 54 -7.47 3.85 5.55
N GLY A 55 -6.82 2.68 5.59
CA GLY A 55 -5.42 2.55 5.93
C GLY A 55 -5.20 1.65 7.12
N GLY A 56 -5.09 2.25 8.31
CA GLY A 56 -4.79 1.50 9.52
C GLY A 56 -3.37 0.98 9.49
N TYR A 57 -3.19 -0.29 9.79
CA TYR A 57 -1.88 -0.93 9.94
C TYR A 57 -1.69 -2.02 8.91
N LEU A 58 -0.43 -2.31 8.59
CA LEU A 58 -0.10 -3.47 7.77
C LEU A 58 -0.44 -4.75 8.55
N THR A 59 -1.01 -5.71 7.84
CA THR A 59 -1.11 -7.08 8.34
C THR A 59 0.24 -7.76 8.14
N PRO A 60 0.48 -8.97 8.70
CA PRO A 60 1.71 -9.70 8.39
C PRO A 60 1.90 -9.91 6.89
N LEU A 61 0.84 -10.21 6.16
CA LEU A 61 0.91 -10.33 4.70
C LEU A 61 1.23 -8.97 4.06
N GLY A 62 0.68 -7.89 4.60
CA GLY A 62 0.98 -6.53 4.13
C GLY A 62 2.44 -6.16 4.34
N CYS A 63 3.05 -6.56 5.46
CA CYS A 63 4.47 -6.33 5.70
C CYS A 63 5.32 -7.02 4.65
N GLU A 64 4.97 -8.25 4.28
CA GLU A 64 5.65 -8.99 3.23
C GLU A 64 5.51 -8.26 1.89
N ALA A 65 4.31 -7.79 1.58
CA ALA A 65 4.05 -7.06 0.35
C ALA A 65 4.87 -5.76 0.28
N VAL A 66 4.99 -5.04 1.39
CA VAL A 66 5.79 -3.81 1.43
C VAL A 66 7.28 -4.12 1.20
N GLU A 67 7.79 -5.20 1.78
CA GLU A 67 9.17 -5.61 1.54
C GLU A 67 9.42 -5.86 0.06
N PHE A 68 8.55 -6.62 -0.60
CA PHE A 68 8.69 -6.88 -2.04
C PHE A 68 8.57 -5.59 -2.84
N THR A 69 7.66 -4.71 -2.47
CA THR A 69 7.45 -3.44 -3.16
C THR A 69 8.69 -2.56 -3.06
N GLN A 70 9.28 -2.45 -1.88
CA GLN A 70 10.50 -1.66 -1.68
C GLN A 70 11.68 -2.21 -2.47
N LYS A 71 11.84 -3.53 -2.49
CA LYS A 71 12.90 -4.17 -3.26
C LYS A 71 12.73 -3.92 -4.76
N LEU A 72 11.51 -4.08 -5.25
CA LEU A 72 11.21 -3.84 -6.66
C LEU A 72 11.44 -2.39 -7.03
N GLN A 73 10.95 -1.47 -6.21
CA GLN A 73 11.12 -0.04 -6.45
C GLN A 73 12.60 0.35 -6.51
N SER A 74 13.40 -0.20 -5.63
CA SER A 74 14.84 0.05 -5.61
C SER A 74 15.51 -0.44 -6.89
N MET A 75 15.13 -1.64 -7.35
CA MET A 75 15.66 -2.19 -8.60
C MET A 75 15.29 -1.33 -9.80
N LEU A 76 14.02 -0.88 -9.84
CA LEU A 76 13.54 -0.05 -10.95
C LEU A 76 14.14 1.35 -10.92
N ALA A 77 14.51 1.84 -9.76
CA ALA A 77 15.16 3.15 -9.62
C ALA A 77 16.64 3.12 -10.05
N GLY A 78 17.17 1.94 -10.37
CA GLY A 78 18.52 1.83 -10.90
C GLY A 78 19.62 1.76 -9.86
N GLY A 79 19.26 1.47 -8.61
CA GLY A 79 20.34 1.47 -7.68
C GLY A 79 20.04 1.05 -6.33
#